data_c876e264b22cf2d382fc21d9cc46f473
#
_entry.id   c876e264b22cf2d382fc21d9cc46f473
#
_cell.length_a   1.000
_cell.length_b   1.000
_cell.length_c   1.000
_cell.angle_alpha   90.00
_cell.angle_beta   90.00
_cell.angle_gamma   90.00
#
_symmetry.space_group_name_H-M   'P 1'
#
loop_
_entity.id
_entity.type
_entity.pdbx_description
1 polymer ?
#
loop_
_entity_poly.entity_id
_entity_poly.type
_entity_poly.pdbx_seq_one_letter_code
_entity_poly.pdbx_strand_id
1 'polypeptide(L)'
;PNRPAAYHFKADEVWNGLEVNGQRVCEGLERDWVNWQEGRKPQFTALAKVLEVMSPLQEPLRAGPPQRVFIGEGRDRPTLLVGNQTVPVALASAGVRRILALVYFLVWAWHEHAVAAKLLGKKPEDRFVILFDEPETHLHPRWQRTVLPSLFKAVDELRGQAGTPPQVLVATHSPLVAASVEPIFDESQDDLVHLSLQNGAVAIEQGGWAVQGDVTNWLVSETFGLEQARSKEAEEAIEAAEAFMRGDGHLPKGLGTKAAIHARLQKLLPAGDVFWPRWIVKTQLNTQPPARKRAQSTEV
;
A
#
# COMPACT_ATOMS: atom_id res chain seq x y z
N PRO A 1 -36.20 -4.46 -18.43
CA PRO A 1 -35.11 -5.42 -18.27
C PRO A 1 -34.58 -5.27 -16.87
N ASN A 2 -34.56 -6.41 -16.12
CA ASN A 2 -34.04 -6.43 -14.75
C ASN A 2 -32.52 -6.26 -14.82
N ARG A 3 -32.03 -5.06 -14.55
CA ARG A 3 -30.62 -4.82 -14.30
C ARG A 3 -30.25 -5.52 -12.99
N PRO A 4 -29.18 -6.35 -12.93
CA PRO A 4 -28.75 -6.93 -11.67
C PRO A 4 -28.37 -5.81 -10.68
N ALA A 5 -28.60 -6.03 -9.40
CA ALA A 5 -28.28 -5.07 -8.33
C ALA A 5 -26.76 -4.82 -8.24
N ALA A 6 -25.96 -5.82 -8.62
CA ALA A 6 -24.49 -5.75 -8.64
C ALA A 6 -23.92 -6.60 -9.79
N TYR A 7 -22.74 -6.22 -10.26
CA TYR A 7 -21.93 -7.02 -11.17
C TYR A 7 -20.72 -7.56 -10.40
N HIS A 8 -20.45 -8.85 -10.59
CA HIS A 8 -19.27 -9.51 -10.02
C HIS A 8 -18.36 -9.92 -11.17
N PHE A 9 -17.12 -9.47 -11.11
CA PHE A 9 -16.11 -9.79 -12.11
C PHE A 9 -15.07 -10.73 -11.52
N LYS A 10 -14.82 -11.84 -12.20
CA LYS A 10 -13.60 -12.63 -11.96
C LYS A 10 -12.41 -11.93 -12.58
N ALA A 11 -11.21 -12.31 -12.14
CA ALA A 11 -9.98 -11.68 -12.61
C ALA A 11 -9.79 -11.72 -14.13
N ASP A 12 -10.19 -12.80 -14.78
CA ASP A 12 -10.16 -12.96 -16.23
C ASP A 12 -11.26 -12.17 -16.97
N GLU A 13 -12.42 -12.01 -16.36
CA GLU A 13 -13.55 -11.27 -16.94
C GLU A 13 -13.26 -9.75 -17.02
N VAL A 14 -12.42 -9.22 -16.14
CA VAL A 14 -11.92 -7.85 -16.23
C VAL A 14 -11.20 -7.61 -17.57
N TRP A 15 -10.44 -8.59 -18.01
CA TRP A 15 -9.62 -8.52 -19.23
C TRP A 15 -10.39 -8.90 -20.49
N ASN A 16 -11.24 -9.92 -20.40
CA ASN A 16 -11.88 -10.55 -21.53
C ASN A 16 -13.36 -10.21 -21.68
N GLY A 17 -13.92 -9.49 -20.72
CA GLY A 17 -15.32 -9.07 -20.69
C GLY A 17 -16.23 -9.97 -19.86
N LEU A 18 -17.33 -9.39 -19.44
CA LEU A 18 -18.37 -10.03 -18.62
C LEU A 18 -19.63 -10.25 -19.44
N GLU A 19 -20.16 -11.46 -19.33
CA GLU A 19 -21.46 -11.84 -19.86
C GLU A 19 -22.37 -12.32 -18.73
N VAL A 20 -23.58 -11.78 -18.63
CA VAL A 20 -24.58 -12.15 -17.62
C VAL A 20 -25.87 -12.54 -18.33
N ASN A 21 -26.35 -13.75 -18.08
CA ASN A 21 -27.59 -14.28 -18.68
C ASN A 21 -27.63 -14.18 -20.22
N GLY A 22 -26.50 -14.45 -20.90
CA GLY A 22 -26.37 -14.37 -22.36
C GLY A 22 -26.30 -12.94 -22.90
N GLN A 23 -26.21 -11.93 -22.04
CA GLN A 23 -26.04 -10.55 -22.44
C GLN A 23 -24.64 -10.05 -22.09
N ARG A 24 -23.96 -9.48 -23.07
CA ARG A 24 -22.66 -8.88 -22.88
C ARG A 24 -22.80 -7.58 -22.08
N VAL A 25 -22.16 -7.53 -20.90
CA VAL A 25 -22.15 -6.37 -19.99
C VAL A 25 -21.02 -5.41 -20.36
N CYS A 26 -19.84 -5.96 -20.63
CA CYS A 26 -18.67 -5.20 -21.13
C CYS A 26 -17.79 -6.11 -21.98
N GLU A 27 -17.01 -5.52 -22.87
CA GLU A 27 -16.06 -6.26 -23.71
C GLU A 27 -14.75 -6.61 -23.00
N GLY A 28 -14.51 -6.02 -21.82
CA GLY A 28 -13.30 -6.16 -21.04
C GLY A 28 -12.21 -5.16 -21.43
N LEU A 29 -11.24 -4.99 -20.53
CA LEU A 29 -10.20 -3.97 -20.62
C LEU A 29 -9.52 -3.94 -22.00
N GLU A 30 -9.12 -5.08 -22.52
CA GLU A 30 -8.34 -5.14 -23.76
C GLU A 30 -9.14 -4.67 -24.98
N ARG A 31 -10.40 -5.11 -25.09
CA ARG A 31 -11.24 -4.73 -26.23
C ARG A 31 -11.82 -3.35 -26.08
N ASP A 32 -12.31 -3.02 -24.89
CA ASP A 32 -12.88 -1.71 -24.62
C ASP A 32 -11.86 -0.61 -24.83
N TRP A 33 -10.62 -0.82 -24.35
CA TRP A 33 -9.54 0.14 -24.55
C TRP A 33 -9.30 0.43 -26.04
N VAL A 34 -9.09 -0.61 -26.85
CA VAL A 34 -8.87 -0.47 -28.30
C VAL A 34 -10.06 0.21 -28.95
N ASN A 35 -11.29 -0.25 -28.68
CA ASN A 35 -12.52 0.33 -29.22
C ASN A 35 -12.73 1.79 -28.82
N TRP A 36 -12.36 2.16 -27.60
CA TRP A 36 -12.43 3.55 -27.15
C TRP A 36 -11.38 4.42 -27.81
N GLN A 37 -10.17 3.90 -27.98
CA GLN A 37 -9.05 4.60 -28.58
C GLN A 37 -9.27 4.84 -30.07
N GLU A 38 -9.57 3.80 -30.84
CA GLU A 38 -9.82 3.88 -32.28
C GLU A 38 -11.08 4.70 -32.61
N GLY A 39 -12.13 4.51 -31.80
CA GLY A 39 -13.37 5.27 -31.90
C GLY A 39 -13.26 6.71 -31.38
N ARG A 40 -12.12 7.15 -30.86
CA ARG A 40 -11.90 8.47 -30.24
C ARG A 40 -12.97 8.83 -29.20
N LYS A 41 -13.40 7.82 -28.42
CA LYS A 41 -14.47 7.96 -27.45
C LYS A 41 -14.00 8.70 -26.20
N PRO A 42 -14.88 9.43 -25.49
CA PRO A 42 -14.54 10.14 -24.27
C PRO A 42 -14.01 9.22 -23.16
N GLN A 43 -14.41 7.94 -23.15
CA GLN A 43 -13.88 6.93 -22.22
C GLN A 43 -12.37 6.75 -22.38
N PHE A 44 -11.82 6.79 -23.60
CA PHE A 44 -10.39 6.70 -23.79
C PHE A 44 -9.65 7.92 -23.22
N THR A 45 -10.18 9.11 -23.42
CA THR A 45 -9.61 10.33 -22.84
C THR A 45 -9.60 10.27 -21.33
N ALA A 46 -10.70 9.82 -20.72
CA ALA A 46 -10.78 9.61 -19.28
C ALA A 46 -9.80 8.53 -18.79
N LEU A 47 -9.73 7.38 -19.48
CA LEU A 47 -8.80 6.30 -19.18
C LEU A 47 -7.34 6.77 -19.21
N ALA A 48 -6.94 7.47 -20.27
CA ALA A 48 -5.57 7.97 -20.40
C ALA A 48 -5.21 8.96 -19.28
N LYS A 49 -6.14 9.85 -18.90
CA LYS A 49 -5.95 10.83 -17.84
C LYS A 49 -5.90 10.17 -16.46
N VAL A 50 -6.82 9.28 -16.17
CA VAL A 50 -6.84 8.52 -14.90
C VAL A 50 -5.60 7.64 -14.78
N LEU A 51 -5.13 7.02 -15.86
CA LEU A 51 -3.91 6.23 -15.90
C LEU A 51 -2.67 7.07 -15.55
N GLU A 52 -2.57 8.27 -16.09
CA GLU A 52 -1.47 9.19 -15.75
C GLU A 52 -1.52 9.63 -14.29
N VAL A 53 -2.69 9.96 -13.76
CA VAL A 53 -2.91 10.35 -12.35
C VAL A 53 -2.58 9.21 -11.40
N MET A 54 -2.93 7.97 -11.75
CA MET A 54 -2.67 6.78 -10.93
C MET A 54 -1.21 6.33 -10.96
N SER A 55 -0.40 6.87 -11.87
CA SER A 55 1.01 6.49 -12.02
C SER A 55 1.94 7.31 -11.14
N PRO A 56 3.03 6.75 -10.60
CA PRO A 56 4.09 7.52 -9.96
C PRO A 56 4.73 8.48 -10.97
N LEU A 57 5.08 9.69 -10.52
CA LEU A 57 5.68 10.73 -11.37
C LEU A 57 6.95 10.26 -12.11
N GLN A 58 7.72 9.37 -11.49
CA GLN A 58 8.97 8.85 -12.06
C GLN A 58 8.75 7.71 -13.08
N GLU A 59 7.57 7.11 -13.08
CA GLU A 59 7.22 5.96 -13.91
C GLU A 59 5.80 6.13 -14.50
N PRO A 60 5.54 7.21 -15.28
CA PRO A 60 4.20 7.47 -15.80
C PRO A 60 3.80 6.39 -16.81
N LEU A 61 2.65 5.78 -16.57
CA LEU A 61 2.02 4.90 -17.56
C LEU A 61 1.25 5.74 -18.57
N ARG A 62 1.56 5.57 -19.83
CA ARG A 62 0.88 6.24 -20.93
C ARG A 62 0.34 5.23 -21.92
N ALA A 63 -0.84 5.51 -22.43
CA ALA A 63 -1.43 4.69 -23.48
C ALA A 63 -0.62 4.84 -24.77
N GLY A 64 -0.22 3.69 -25.33
CA GLY A 64 0.40 3.61 -26.66
C GLY A 64 -0.62 3.30 -27.75
N PRO A 65 -0.21 3.28 -29.02
CA PRO A 65 -1.05 2.88 -30.13
C PRO A 65 -1.38 1.39 -30.06
N PRO A 66 -2.60 0.97 -30.36
CA PRO A 66 -2.92 -0.46 -30.47
C PRO A 66 -2.02 -1.16 -31.48
N GLN A 67 -1.61 -2.39 -31.16
CA GLN A 67 -0.69 -3.15 -32.03
C GLN A 67 -1.07 -4.62 -32.09
N ARG A 68 -0.80 -5.24 -33.26
CA ARG A 68 -0.84 -6.67 -33.39
C ARG A 68 0.34 -7.33 -32.67
N VAL A 69 0.06 -8.13 -31.65
CA VAL A 69 1.08 -8.68 -30.73
C VAL A 69 1.34 -10.15 -30.99
N PHE A 70 0.30 -10.92 -31.27
CA PHE A 70 0.39 -12.36 -31.39
C PHE A 70 0.13 -12.83 -32.83
N ILE A 71 0.96 -13.75 -33.32
CA ILE A 71 0.79 -14.38 -34.62
C ILE A 71 -0.48 -15.25 -34.57
N GLY A 72 -1.35 -15.09 -35.56
CA GLY A 72 -2.62 -15.85 -35.63
C GLY A 72 -3.80 -15.18 -34.92
N GLU A 73 -3.60 -14.12 -34.15
CA GLU A 73 -4.71 -13.30 -33.64
C GLU A 73 -5.12 -12.26 -34.69
N GLY A 74 -6.41 -12.17 -34.95
CA GLY A 74 -6.99 -11.21 -35.91
C GLY A 74 -7.25 -9.82 -35.31
N ARG A 75 -6.76 -9.50 -34.10
CA ARG A 75 -7.06 -8.25 -33.38
C ARG A 75 -5.81 -7.54 -32.87
N ASP A 76 -5.91 -6.22 -32.76
CA ASP A 76 -4.90 -5.41 -32.11
C ASP A 76 -5.11 -5.41 -30.58
N ARG A 77 -4.04 -5.22 -29.84
CA ARG A 77 -4.00 -5.20 -28.39
C ARG A 77 -3.63 -3.83 -27.89
N PRO A 78 -4.15 -3.40 -26.72
CA PRO A 78 -3.73 -2.15 -26.11
C PRO A 78 -2.27 -2.23 -25.68
N THR A 79 -1.58 -1.11 -25.72
CA THR A 79 -0.18 -1.00 -25.34
C THR A 79 0.06 0.16 -24.39
N LEU A 80 1.16 0.07 -23.66
CA LEU A 80 1.72 1.15 -22.85
C LEU A 80 3.01 1.66 -23.46
N LEU A 81 3.23 2.96 -23.33
CA LEU A 81 4.52 3.59 -23.61
C LEU A 81 5.37 3.54 -22.33
N VAL A 82 6.50 2.84 -22.38
CA VAL A 82 7.47 2.74 -21.29
C VAL A 82 8.81 3.24 -21.81
N GLY A 83 9.18 4.46 -21.45
CA GLY A 83 10.31 5.16 -22.08
C GLY A 83 10.10 5.28 -23.59
N ASN A 84 11.04 4.73 -24.38
CA ASN A 84 10.97 4.71 -25.84
C ASN A 84 10.39 3.41 -26.42
N GLN A 85 9.84 2.55 -25.58
CA GLN A 85 9.30 1.25 -25.99
C GLN A 85 7.79 1.20 -25.87
N THR A 86 7.17 0.45 -26.77
CA THR A 86 5.75 0.12 -26.70
C THR A 86 5.61 -1.30 -26.15
N VAL A 87 4.97 -1.46 -25.01
CA VAL A 87 4.79 -2.73 -24.32
C VAL A 87 3.31 -3.12 -24.35
N PRO A 88 2.96 -4.33 -24.84
CA PRO A 88 1.59 -4.82 -24.76
C PRO A 88 1.10 -4.92 -23.33
N VAL A 89 -0.11 -4.46 -23.05
CA VAL A 89 -0.74 -4.49 -21.73
C VAL A 89 -0.79 -5.92 -21.14
N ALA A 90 -1.01 -6.91 -22.00
CA ALA A 90 -1.01 -8.33 -21.60
C ALA A 90 0.32 -8.80 -21.00
N LEU A 91 1.44 -8.17 -21.36
CA LEU A 91 2.80 -8.49 -20.88
C LEU A 91 3.26 -7.60 -19.73
N ALA A 92 2.42 -6.72 -19.23
CA ALA A 92 2.73 -5.87 -18.09
C ALA A 92 2.88 -6.69 -16.79
N SER A 93 3.66 -6.16 -15.84
CA SER A 93 3.84 -6.78 -14.52
C SER A 93 2.50 -6.90 -13.78
N ALA A 94 2.43 -7.81 -12.79
CA ALA A 94 1.22 -8.02 -11.99
C ALA A 94 0.72 -6.72 -11.33
N GLY A 95 1.64 -5.90 -10.80
CA GLY A 95 1.29 -4.60 -10.19
C GLY A 95 0.72 -3.62 -11.21
N VAL A 96 1.36 -3.47 -12.36
CA VAL A 96 0.84 -2.61 -13.45
C VAL A 96 -0.52 -3.11 -13.92
N ARG A 97 -0.69 -4.42 -14.10
CA ARG A 97 -1.98 -5.01 -14.48
C ARG A 97 -3.08 -4.72 -13.46
N ARG A 98 -2.77 -4.73 -12.16
CA ARG A 98 -3.73 -4.37 -11.10
C ARG A 98 -4.16 -2.91 -11.22
N ILE A 99 -3.21 -1.99 -11.42
CA ILE A 99 -3.53 -0.57 -11.65
C ILE A 99 -4.38 -0.38 -12.91
N LEU A 100 -4.05 -1.06 -14.00
CA LEU A 100 -4.82 -1.00 -15.25
C LEU A 100 -6.26 -1.50 -15.05
N ALA A 101 -6.45 -2.58 -14.30
CA ALA A 101 -7.77 -3.09 -13.97
C ALA A 101 -8.57 -2.08 -13.13
N LEU A 102 -7.95 -1.45 -12.12
CA LEU A 102 -8.58 -0.41 -11.31
C LEU A 102 -8.98 0.79 -12.16
N VAL A 103 -8.06 1.31 -12.99
CA VAL A 103 -8.32 2.43 -13.91
C VAL A 103 -9.47 2.11 -14.85
N TYR A 104 -9.45 0.92 -15.45
CA TYR A 104 -10.53 0.47 -16.34
C TYR A 104 -11.89 0.44 -15.62
N PHE A 105 -11.96 -0.15 -14.40
CA PHE A 105 -13.20 -0.21 -13.65
C PHE A 105 -13.74 1.16 -13.25
N LEU A 106 -12.88 2.06 -12.81
CA LEU A 106 -13.30 3.42 -12.46
C LEU A 106 -13.94 4.13 -13.66
N VAL A 107 -13.26 4.07 -14.82
CA VAL A 107 -13.75 4.71 -16.06
C VAL A 107 -15.01 4.03 -16.58
N TRP A 108 -15.02 2.70 -16.65
CA TRP A 108 -16.16 1.92 -17.13
C TRP A 108 -17.39 2.12 -16.23
N ALA A 109 -17.25 1.96 -14.92
CA ALA A 109 -18.36 2.09 -13.97
C ALA A 109 -18.94 3.51 -13.98
N TRP A 110 -18.10 4.53 -14.02
CA TRP A 110 -18.53 5.92 -14.10
C TRP A 110 -19.32 6.19 -15.38
N HIS A 111 -18.80 5.73 -16.50
CA HIS A 111 -19.47 5.92 -17.80
C HIS A 111 -20.81 5.20 -17.84
N GLU A 112 -20.85 3.93 -17.45
CA GLU A 112 -22.09 3.13 -17.44
C GLU A 112 -23.11 3.70 -16.46
N HIS A 113 -22.67 4.24 -15.31
CA HIS A 113 -23.54 4.95 -14.38
C HIS A 113 -24.18 6.18 -15.03
N ALA A 114 -23.40 6.99 -15.73
CA ALA A 114 -23.91 8.17 -16.42
C ALA A 114 -24.91 7.81 -17.56
N VAL A 115 -24.58 6.78 -18.33
CA VAL A 115 -25.49 6.26 -19.39
C VAL A 115 -26.79 5.73 -18.80
N ALA A 116 -26.71 4.95 -17.72
CA ALA A 116 -27.89 4.40 -17.06
C ALA A 116 -28.78 5.50 -16.46
N ALA A 117 -28.19 6.52 -15.81
CA ALA A 117 -28.93 7.65 -15.29
C ALA A 117 -29.70 8.40 -16.41
N LYS A 118 -29.01 8.65 -17.54
CA LYS A 118 -29.61 9.29 -18.69
C LYS A 118 -30.81 8.49 -19.26
N LEU A 119 -30.66 7.16 -19.37
CA LEU A 119 -31.73 6.28 -19.84
C LEU A 119 -32.94 6.27 -18.91
N LEU A 120 -32.71 6.50 -17.60
CA LEU A 120 -33.76 6.59 -16.59
C LEU A 120 -34.33 8.03 -16.43
N GLY A 121 -33.85 8.99 -17.22
CA GLY A 121 -34.27 10.40 -17.10
C GLY A 121 -33.81 11.06 -15.79
N LYS A 122 -32.77 10.55 -15.14
CA LYS A 122 -32.23 11.02 -13.87
C LYS A 122 -30.86 11.71 -14.08
N LYS A 123 -30.48 12.54 -13.12
CA LYS A 123 -29.09 13.00 -13.02
C LYS A 123 -28.22 11.86 -12.46
N PRO A 124 -27.00 11.67 -12.97
CA PRO A 124 -26.04 10.75 -12.35
C PRO A 124 -25.78 11.16 -10.90
N GLU A 125 -25.68 10.20 -10.01
CA GLU A 125 -25.16 10.43 -8.66
C GLU A 125 -23.67 10.73 -8.76
N ASP A 126 -23.20 11.70 -7.99
CA ASP A 126 -21.81 12.13 -7.97
C ASP A 126 -20.99 11.52 -6.80
N ARG A 127 -21.67 10.71 -5.97
CA ARG A 127 -21.04 10.03 -4.84
C ARG A 127 -20.47 8.69 -5.23
N PHE A 128 -19.20 8.50 -4.87
CA PHE A 128 -18.52 7.22 -4.94
C PHE A 128 -18.37 6.62 -3.56
N VAL A 129 -18.62 5.31 -3.44
CA VAL A 129 -18.19 4.50 -2.30
C VAL A 129 -17.26 3.42 -2.85
N ILE A 130 -16.04 3.40 -2.37
CA ILE A 130 -15.00 2.47 -2.82
C ILE A 130 -14.57 1.62 -1.64
N LEU A 131 -14.71 0.30 -1.79
CA LEU A 131 -14.15 -0.68 -0.87
C LEU A 131 -12.87 -1.22 -1.49
N PHE A 132 -11.74 -0.98 -0.86
CA PHE A 132 -10.44 -1.35 -1.42
C PHE A 132 -9.67 -2.22 -0.42
N ASP A 133 -9.69 -3.52 -0.69
CA ASP A 133 -9.02 -4.51 0.11
C ASP A 133 -7.61 -4.74 -0.43
N GLU A 134 -6.61 -4.64 0.45
CA GLU A 134 -5.18 -4.78 0.17
C GLU A 134 -4.71 -4.03 -1.10
N PRO A 135 -4.84 -2.69 -1.16
CA PRO A 135 -4.40 -1.92 -2.33
C PRO A 135 -2.93 -2.14 -2.70
N GLU A 136 -2.10 -2.49 -1.75
CA GLU A 136 -0.67 -2.75 -1.91
C GLU A 136 -0.32 -4.05 -2.61
N THR A 137 -1.22 -5.02 -2.69
CA THR A 137 -0.92 -6.37 -3.22
C THR A 137 -0.33 -6.30 -4.62
N HIS A 138 0.83 -6.91 -4.79
CA HIS A 138 1.66 -6.91 -6.01
C HIS A 138 2.21 -5.54 -6.43
N LEU A 139 1.99 -4.47 -5.67
CA LEU A 139 2.54 -3.15 -6.00
C LEU A 139 3.97 -2.99 -5.48
N HIS A 140 4.83 -2.43 -6.32
CA HIS A 140 6.14 -1.97 -5.89
C HIS A 140 5.98 -0.86 -4.82
N PRO A 141 6.87 -0.72 -3.80
CA PRO A 141 6.77 0.29 -2.75
C PRO A 141 6.52 1.72 -3.23
N ARG A 142 7.07 2.11 -4.38
CA ARG A 142 6.80 3.43 -4.97
C ARG A 142 5.32 3.65 -5.31
N TRP A 143 4.63 2.60 -5.74
CA TRP A 143 3.20 2.62 -6.04
C TRP A 143 2.36 2.59 -4.77
N GLN A 144 2.78 1.82 -3.76
CA GLN A 144 2.09 1.79 -2.47
C GLN A 144 2.00 3.17 -1.82
N ARG A 145 3.06 3.97 -1.95
CA ARG A 145 3.10 5.36 -1.44
C ARG A 145 2.15 6.33 -2.15
N THR A 146 1.63 5.98 -3.29
CA THR A 146 0.83 6.91 -4.12
C THR A 146 -0.56 6.40 -4.43
N VAL A 147 -0.83 5.11 -4.25
CA VAL A 147 -2.07 4.49 -4.74
C VAL A 147 -3.33 5.15 -4.16
N LEU A 148 -3.39 5.42 -2.85
CA LEU A 148 -4.56 6.05 -2.24
C LEU A 148 -4.67 7.54 -2.58
N PRO A 149 -3.64 8.39 -2.40
CA PRO A 149 -3.72 9.77 -2.83
C PRO A 149 -4.06 9.94 -4.32
N SER A 150 -3.56 9.04 -5.17
CA SER A 150 -3.87 9.04 -6.59
C SER A 150 -5.30 8.59 -6.89
N LEU A 151 -5.86 7.67 -6.10
CA LEU A 151 -7.24 7.23 -6.24
C LEU A 151 -8.22 8.39 -6.03
N PHE A 152 -8.03 9.21 -5.00
CA PHE A 152 -8.86 10.41 -4.79
C PHE A 152 -8.80 11.36 -5.98
N LYS A 153 -7.59 11.65 -6.48
CA LYS A 153 -7.39 12.49 -7.67
C LYS A 153 -8.05 11.89 -8.92
N ALA A 154 -7.96 10.58 -9.09
CA ALA A 154 -8.58 9.88 -10.22
C ALA A 154 -10.10 9.97 -10.21
N VAL A 155 -10.72 9.86 -9.03
CA VAL A 155 -12.16 10.04 -8.87
C VAL A 155 -12.56 11.49 -9.15
N ASP A 156 -11.78 12.46 -8.68
CA ASP A 156 -12.02 13.89 -8.96
C ASP A 156 -11.95 14.22 -10.46
N GLU A 157 -11.01 13.58 -11.18
CA GLU A 157 -10.93 13.72 -12.64
C GLU A 157 -12.15 13.16 -13.37
N LEU A 158 -12.76 12.10 -12.87
CA LEU A 158 -13.94 11.49 -13.49
C LEU A 158 -15.23 12.28 -13.25
N ARG A 159 -15.44 12.77 -12.04
CA ARG A 159 -16.68 13.45 -11.65
C ARG A 159 -16.65 14.96 -11.83
N GLY A 160 -15.45 15.54 -12.04
CA GLY A 160 -15.22 16.97 -11.90
C GLY A 160 -15.07 17.40 -10.43
N GLN A 161 -14.40 18.53 -10.20
CA GLN A 161 -14.04 18.99 -8.84
C GLN A 161 -15.22 19.47 -7.98
N ALA A 162 -16.40 19.59 -8.52
CA ALA A 162 -17.59 20.17 -7.84
C ALA A 162 -18.47 19.15 -7.10
N GLY A 163 -18.13 17.87 -7.12
CA GLY A 163 -18.94 16.81 -6.52
C GLY A 163 -18.62 16.52 -5.05
N THR A 164 -19.44 15.68 -4.42
CA THR A 164 -19.20 15.19 -3.05
C THR A 164 -17.94 14.34 -2.97
N PRO A 165 -17.01 14.52 -2.00
CA PRO A 165 -15.85 13.66 -1.84
C PRO A 165 -16.21 12.17 -1.81
N PRO A 166 -15.40 11.29 -2.41
CA PRO A 166 -15.65 9.86 -2.35
C PRO A 166 -15.48 9.34 -0.92
N GLN A 167 -16.31 8.40 -0.51
CA GLN A 167 -16.05 7.60 0.67
C GLN A 167 -15.19 6.40 0.29
N VAL A 168 -14.03 6.26 0.92
CA VAL A 168 -13.10 5.15 0.63
C VAL A 168 -12.86 4.36 1.91
N LEU A 169 -13.21 3.07 1.91
CA LEU A 169 -12.90 2.15 2.97
C LEU A 169 -11.74 1.28 2.51
N VAL A 170 -10.64 1.34 3.24
CA VAL A 170 -9.40 0.62 2.88
C VAL A 170 -9.04 -0.35 3.98
N ALA A 171 -8.84 -1.61 3.63
CA ALA A 171 -8.17 -2.57 4.48
C ALA A 171 -6.75 -2.77 3.96
N THR A 172 -5.73 -2.60 4.81
CA THR A 172 -4.33 -2.69 4.39
C THR A 172 -3.44 -3.24 5.49
N HIS A 173 -2.40 -3.98 5.10
CA HIS A 173 -1.30 -4.41 5.95
C HIS A 173 0.01 -3.66 5.63
N SER A 174 -0.06 -2.60 4.78
CA SER A 174 1.11 -1.85 4.36
C SER A 174 1.30 -0.55 5.16
N PRO A 175 2.40 -0.44 5.91
CA PRO A 175 2.75 0.83 6.56
C PRO A 175 3.04 1.95 5.55
N LEU A 176 3.42 1.60 4.31
CA LEU A 176 3.59 2.58 3.23
C LEU A 176 2.26 3.18 2.77
N VAL A 177 1.20 2.37 2.74
CA VAL A 177 -0.16 2.84 2.43
C VAL A 177 -0.65 3.75 3.55
N ALA A 178 -0.46 3.36 4.83
CA ALA A 178 -0.80 4.19 5.98
C ALA A 178 -0.04 5.54 5.97
N ALA A 179 1.28 5.51 5.79
CA ALA A 179 2.10 6.72 5.69
C ALA A 179 1.70 7.62 4.51
N SER A 180 1.18 7.05 3.42
CA SER A 180 0.79 7.81 2.23
C SER A 180 -0.41 8.73 2.44
N VAL A 181 -1.24 8.45 3.43
CA VAL A 181 -2.45 9.24 3.71
C VAL A 181 -2.25 10.27 4.82
N GLU A 182 -1.12 10.25 5.53
CA GLU A 182 -0.84 11.26 6.57
C GLU A 182 -1.10 12.71 6.14
N PRO A 183 -0.69 13.15 4.93
CA PRO A 183 -0.88 14.54 4.53
C PRO A 183 -2.34 14.92 4.20
N ILE A 184 -3.23 13.94 4.05
CA ILE A 184 -4.60 14.14 3.62
C ILE A 184 -5.64 13.62 4.62
N PHE A 185 -5.21 13.00 5.71
CA PHE A 185 -6.09 12.50 6.76
C PHE A 185 -6.64 13.65 7.59
N ASP A 186 -7.97 13.72 7.72
CA ASP A 186 -8.70 14.71 8.50
C ASP A 186 -9.45 14.01 9.63
N GLU A 187 -8.96 14.11 10.87
CA GLU A 187 -9.54 13.46 12.05
C GLU A 187 -11.02 13.85 12.31
N SER A 188 -11.52 14.89 11.67
CA SER A 188 -12.93 15.28 11.78
C SER A 188 -13.86 14.49 10.82
N GLN A 189 -13.28 13.81 9.82
CA GLN A 189 -14.01 13.12 8.75
C GLN A 189 -13.52 11.69 8.51
N ASP A 190 -12.29 11.37 8.91
CA ASP A 190 -11.64 10.10 8.64
C ASP A 190 -11.42 9.33 9.94
N ASP A 191 -11.55 8.01 9.88
CA ASP A 191 -11.35 7.11 11.00
C ASP A 191 -10.27 6.07 10.69
N LEU A 192 -9.46 5.75 11.69
CA LEU A 192 -8.59 4.57 11.71
C LEU A 192 -9.23 3.48 12.56
N VAL A 193 -9.36 2.30 11.98
CA VAL A 193 -9.99 1.15 12.64
C VAL A 193 -9.02 -0.02 12.67
N HIS A 194 -8.83 -0.62 13.84
CA HIS A 194 -8.06 -1.84 14.01
C HIS A 194 -8.97 -3.07 14.02
N LEU A 195 -8.60 -4.07 13.24
CA LEU A 195 -9.22 -5.39 13.27
C LEU A 195 -8.27 -6.34 13.98
N SER A 196 -8.67 -6.85 15.14
CA SER A 196 -7.89 -7.81 15.92
C SER A 196 -8.64 -9.12 16.14
N LEU A 197 -7.90 -10.22 16.30
CA LEU A 197 -8.50 -11.50 16.65
C LEU A 197 -8.42 -11.69 18.17
N GLN A 198 -9.55 -11.58 18.86
CA GLN A 198 -9.64 -11.74 20.30
C GLN A 198 -10.54 -12.95 20.64
N ASN A 199 -10.00 -13.91 21.36
CA ASN A 199 -10.73 -15.11 21.78
C ASN A 199 -11.46 -15.87 20.65
N GLY A 200 -10.89 -15.87 19.45
CA GLY A 200 -11.47 -16.51 18.28
C GLY A 200 -12.56 -15.71 17.55
N ALA A 201 -12.83 -14.48 17.98
CA ALA A 201 -13.73 -13.55 17.30
C ALA A 201 -12.96 -12.31 16.82
N VAL A 202 -13.42 -11.72 15.71
CA VAL A 202 -12.88 -10.44 15.23
C VAL A 202 -13.42 -9.33 16.10
N ALA A 203 -12.53 -8.59 16.75
CA ALA A 203 -12.83 -7.35 17.45
C ALA A 203 -12.51 -6.14 16.53
N ILE A 204 -13.36 -5.13 16.59
CA ILE A 204 -13.21 -3.86 15.88
C ILE A 204 -12.95 -2.80 16.95
N GLU A 205 -11.79 -2.16 16.87
CA GLU A 205 -11.38 -1.13 17.81
C GLU A 205 -11.08 0.16 17.03
N GLN A 206 -11.56 1.28 17.56
CA GLN A 206 -11.20 2.57 17.00
C GLN A 206 -9.76 2.89 17.36
N GLY A 207 -8.90 3.05 16.35
CA GLY A 207 -7.50 3.42 16.51
C GLY A 207 -7.35 4.93 16.70
N GLY A 208 -6.42 5.34 17.56
CA GLY A 208 -5.99 6.73 17.60
C GLY A 208 -5.16 7.08 16.36
N TRP A 209 -5.49 8.15 15.67
CA TRP A 209 -4.64 8.66 14.60
C TRP A 209 -3.47 9.45 15.19
N ALA A 210 -2.27 9.18 14.68
CA ALA A 210 -1.09 9.98 14.97
C ALA A 210 -0.13 9.95 13.78
N VAL A 211 0.35 11.11 13.36
CA VAL A 211 1.37 11.22 12.31
C VAL A 211 2.67 10.58 12.78
N GLN A 212 3.13 9.55 12.11
CA GLN A 212 4.35 8.83 12.45
C GLN A 212 5.58 9.38 11.72
N GLY A 213 5.39 10.06 10.58
CA GLY A 213 6.41 10.74 9.79
C GLY A 213 7.23 9.82 8.88
N ASP A 214 7.47 8.57 9.27
CA ASP A 214 8.13 7.59 8.41
C ASP A 214 7.56 6.17 8.58
N VAL A 215 7.88 5.31 7.62
CA VAL A 215 7.38 3.94 7.55
C VAL A 215 7.87 3.06 8.70
N THR A 216 9.08 3.32 9.22
CA THR A 216 9.65 2.55 10.34
C THR A 216 8.87 2.82 11.61
N ASN A 217 8.47 4.07 11.83
CA ASN A 217 7.64 4.43 12.97
C ASN A 217 6.23 3.82 12.84
N TRP A 218 5.67 3.78 11.62
CA TRP A 218 4.41 3.06 11.39
C TRP A 218 4.51 1.58 11.77
N LEU A 219 5.60 0.90 11.40
CA LEU A 219 5.80 -0.51 11.73
C LEU A 219 5.78 -0.78 13.25
N VAL A 220 6.35 0.12 14.04
CA VAL A 220 6.42 -0.03 15.51
C VAL A 220 5.29 0.69 16.25
N SER A 221 4.35 1.30 15.54
CA SER A 221 3.15 1.91 16.13
C SER A 221 2.17 0.85 16.64
N GLU A 222 1.23 1.27 17.46
CA GLU A 222 0.12 0.41 17.92
C GLU A 222 -0.68 -0.19 16.76
N THR A 223 -0.72 0.51 15.61
CA THR A 223 -1.44 0.08 14.40
C THR A 223 -0.86 -1.20 13.80
N PHE A 224 0.48 -1.33 13.74
CA PHE A 224 1.14 -2.50 13.16
C PHE A 224 1.76 -3.43 14.21
N GLY A 225 2.01 -2.94 15.42
CA GLY A 225 2.34 -3.74 16.60
C GLY A 225 3.68 -4.48 16.56
N LEU A 226 4.64 -4.09 15.71
CA LEU A 226 5.98 -4.66 15.74
C LEU A 226 6.77 -4.04 16.91
N GLU A 227 7.50 -4.84 17.67
CA GLU A 227 8.39 -4.32 18.70
C GLU A 227 9.58 -3.59 18.09
N GLN A 228 10.10 -4.09 16.98
CA GLN A 228 11.19 -3.47 16.23
C GLN A 228 11.04 -3.71 14.72
N ALA A 229 11.41 -2.72 13.91
CA ALA A 229 11.43 -2.83 12.44
C ALA A 229 12.72 -3.51 11.97
N ARG A 230 13.00 -4.73 12.45
CA ARG A 230 14.25 -5.47 12.20
C ARG A 230 13.99 -6.93 11.90
N SER A 231 15.03 -7.70 11.57
CA SER A 231 14.91 -9.15 11.54
C SER A 231 14.71 -9.70 12.96
N LYS A 232 14.03 -10.81 13.08
CA LYS A 232 13.76 -11.44 14.37
C LYS A 232 15.05 -11.76 15.14
N GLU A 233 16.10 -12.16 14.44
CA GLU A 233 17.41 -12.44 15.06
C GLU A 233 18.10 -11.15 15.57
N ALA A 234 17.88 -10.01 14.91
CA ALA A 234 18.41 -8.73 15.37
C ALA A 234 17.63 -8.23 16.60
N GLU A 235 16.32 -8.41 16.61
CA GLU A 235 15.44 -8.12 17.73
C GLU A 235 15.85 -8.93 18.97
N GLU A 236 15.97 -10.25 18.86
CA GLU A 236 16.44 -11.14 19.95
C GLU A 236 17.84 -10.72 20.47
N ALA A 237 18.73 -10.30 19.59
CA ALA A 237 20.08 -9.85 19.99
C ALA A 237 20.04 -8.51 20.73
N ILE A 238 19.15 -7.60 20.35
CA ILE A 238 18.95 -6.30 21.04
C ILE A 238 18.27 -6.54 22.38
N GLU A 239 17.24 -7.37 22.47
CA GLU A 239 16.59 -7.74 23.72
C GLU A 239 17.59 -8.36 24.72
N ALA A 240 18.43 -9.30 24.25
CA ALA A 240 19.49 -9.88 25.06
C ALA A 240 20.50 -8.80 25.54
N ALA A 241 20.84 -7.84 24.68
CA ALA A 241 21.71 -6.74 25.04
C ALA A 241 21.05 -5.80 26.08
N GLU A 242 19.79 -5.52 25.94
CA GLU A 242 19.02 -4.72 26.90
C GLU A 242 18.87 -5.42 28.25
N ALA A 243 18.55 -6.70 28.25
CA ALA A 243 18.51 -7.53 29.45
C ALA A 243 19.87 -7.55 30.16
N PHE A 244 20.96 -7.72 29.39
CA PHE A 244 22.32 -7.63 29.95
C PHE A 244 22.62 -6.25 30.56
N MET A 245 22.21 -5.16 29.90
CA MET A 245 22.41 -3.80 30.41
C MET A 245 21.58 -3.50 31.67
N ARG A 246 20.43 -4.15 31.85
CA ARG A 246 19.61 -4.08 33.06
C ARG A 246 20.16 -4.94 34.20
N GLY A 247 21.01 -5.92 33.89
CA GLY A 247 21.53 -6.88 34.87
C GLY A 247 20.59 -8.07 35.10
N ASP A 248 19.76 -8.37 34.14
CA ASP A 248 18.81 -9.49 34.21
C ASP A 248 19.56 -10.83 34.26
N GLY A 249 19.21 -11.71 35.20
CA GLY A 249 19.90 -12.99 35.44
C GLY A 249 19.63 -14.06 34.38
N HIS A 250 18.60 -13.89 33.57
CA HIS A 250 18.20 -14.84 32.51
C HIS A 250 18.44 -14.24 31.14
N LEU A 251 19.51 -14.70 30.47
CA LEU A 251 19.81 -14.33 29.10
C LEU A 251 19.60 -15.53 28.17
N PRO A 252 19.26 -15.32 26.90
CA PRO A 252 19.10 -16.39 25.93
C PRO A 252 20.34 -17.25 25.81
N LYS A 253 20.15 -18.55 25.53
CA LYS A 253 21.25 -19.51 25.37
C LYS A 253 22.21 -19.05 24.27
N GLY A 254 23.49 -18.94 24.61
CA GLY A 254 24.54 -18.46 23.71
C GLY A 254 24.76 -16.93 23.75
N LEU A 255 23.93 -16.16 24.46
CA LEU A 255 24.07 -14.70 24.65
C LEU A 255 24.30 -14.32 26.11
N GLY A 256 24.88 -15.20 26.90
CA GLY A 256 25.13 -14.99 28.33
C GLY A 256 26.29 -14.06 28.69
N THR A 257 27.06 -13.57 27.72
CA THR A 257 28.23 -12.72 27.97
C THR A 257 28.22 -11.48 27.07
N LYS A 258 28.79 -10.38 27.57
CA LYS A 258 28.97 -9.15 26.79
C LYS A 258 29.63 -9.41 25.42
N ALA A 259 30.68 -10.25 25.40
CA ALA A 259 31.40 -10.57 24.18
C ALA A 259 30.55 -11.31 23.16
N ALA A 260 29.77 -12.30 23.61
CA ALA A 260 28.87 -13.06 22.74
C ALA A 260 27.76 -12.17 22.16
N ILE A 261 27.14 -11.33 23.02
CA ILE A 261 26.12 -10.35 22.60
C ILE A 261 26.73 -9.37 21.58
N HIS A 262 27.89 -8.80 21.89
CA HIS A 262 28.54 -7.84 21.00
C HIS A 262 28.86 -8.44 19.62
N ALA A 263 29.42 -9.65 19.58
CA ALA A 263 29.70 -10.35 18.34
C ALA A 263 28.41 -10.64 17.54
N ARG A 264 27.33 -10.98 18.21
CA ARG A 264 26.02 -11.21 17.58
C ARG A 264 25.46 -9.91 16.99
N LEU A 265 25.50 -8.80 17.75
CA LEU A 265 25.10 -7.47 17.28
C LEU A 265 25.94 -7.02 16.08
N GLN A 266 27.27 -7.19 16.11
CA GLN A 266 28.14 -6.84 14.98
C GLN A 266 27.78 -7.59 13.69
N LYS A 267 27.29 -8.82 13.80
CA LYS A 267 26.87 -9.60 12.64
C LYS A 267 25.51 -9.16 12.06
N LEU A 268 24.63 -8.61 12.90
CA LEU A 268 23.24 -8.37 12.56
C LEU A 268 22.90 -6.87 12.36
N LEU A 269 23.66 -5.97 12.98
CA LEU A 269 23.39 -4.54 12.90
C LEU A 269 24.41 -3.83 12.01
N PRO A 270 24.00 -2.87 11.18
CA PRO A 270 24.93 -2.02 10.45
C PRO A 270 25.76 -1.15 11.40
N ALA A 271 26.95 -0.73 10.96
CA ALA A 271 27.87 0.05 11.79
C ALA A 271 27.30 1.39 12.30
N GLY A 272 26.37 1.99 11.54
CA GLY A 272 25.68 3.26 11.90
C GLY A 272 24.36 3.06 12.65
N ASP A 273 24.08 1.86 13.16
CA ASP A 273 22.82 1.60 13.87
C ASP A 273 22.67 2.44 15.14
N VAL A 274 21.46 2.96 15.35
CA VAL A 274 21.12 3.81 16.50
C VAL A 274 21.25 3.13 17.86
N PHE A 275 21.33 1.80 17.88
CA PHE A 275 21.52 1.02 19.10
C PHE A 275 22.96 1.06 19.62
N TRP A 276 23.98 1.24 18.76
CA TRP A 276 25.38 1.20 19.13
C TRP A 276 25.80 2.17 20.22
N PRO A 277 25.44 3.47 20.17
CA PRO A 277 25.80 4.41 21.25
C PRO A 277 25.29 3.95 22.60
N ARG A 278 24.06 3.48 22.69
CA ARG A 278 23.44 2.98 23.92
C ARG A 278 24.18 1.75 24.45
N TRP A 279 24.48 0.79 23.59
CA TRP A 279 25.22 -0.43 23.95
C TRP A 279 26.63 -0.11 24.48
N ILE A 280 27.39 0.70 23.75
CA ILE A 280 28.78 1.02 24.08
C ILE A 280 28.87 1.78 25.42
N VAL A 281 28.10 2.87 25.58
CA VAL A 281 28.11 3.69 26.78
C VAL A 281 27.74 2.91 28.03
N LYS A 282 26.62 2.17 27.99
CA LYS A 282 26.14 1.41 29.16
C LYS A 282 27.11 0.30 29.55
N THR A 283 27.70 -0.39 28.58
CA THR A 283 28.63 -1.50 28.86
C THR A 283 30.03 -1.02 29.25
N GLN A 284 30.42 0.22 28.93
CA GLN A 284 31.65 0.83 29.45
C GLN A 284 31.50 1.31 30.89
N LEU A 285 30.34 1.90 31.22
CA LEU A 285 30.06 2.35 32.59
C LEU A 285 30.01 1.17 33.60
N ASN A 286 29.49 0.02 33.16
CA ASN A 286 29.43 -1.20 34.02
C ASN A 286 30.80 -1.91 34.18
N THR A 287 31.84 -1.51 33.45
CA THR A 287 33.19 -2.07 33.59
C THR A 287 34.11 -1.20 34.48
N GLN A 288 33.63 -0.09 35.01
CA GLN A 288 34.41 0.63 36.02
C GLN A 288 34.37 -0.14 37.35
N PRO A 289 35.54 -0.44 37.98
CA PRO A 289 35.57 -1.06 39.29
C PRO A 289 34.89 -0.16 40.31
N PRO A 290 34.25 -0.71 41.36
CA PRO A 290 33.56 0.08 42.35
C PRO A 290 34.56 1.05 42.99
N ALA A 291 34.18 2.33 43.07
CA ALA A 291 35.00 3.36 43.67
C ALA A 291 35.51 2.90 45.05
N ARG A 292 36.87 2.83 45.22
CA ARG A 292 37.50 2.51 46.50
C ARG A 292 36.92 3.43 47.57
N LYS A 293 36.22 2.87 48.53
CA LYS A 293 35.86 3.58 49.78
C LYS A 293 37.16 4.09 50.40
N ARG A 294 37.31 5.39 50.48
CA ARG A 294 38.40 6.01 51.26
C ARG A 294 38.27 5.51 52.70
N ALA A 295 39.31 4.82 53.16
CA ALA A 295 39.46 4.50 54.56
C ALA A 295 39.50 5.83 55.31
N GLN A 296 38.57 5.99 56.24
CA GLN A 296 38.65 7.02 57.27
C GLN A 296 39.83 6.68 58.16
N SER A 297 40.88 7.46 58.09
CA SER A 297 41.95 7.46 59.08
C SER A 297 41.37 8.00 60.38
N THR A 298 41.22 7.15 61.36
CA THR A 298 41.01 7.52 62.74
C THR A 298 42.38 7.93 63.28
N GLU A 299 42.56 9.19 63.49
CA GLU A 299 43.66 9.69 64.35
C GLU A 299 43.12 9.73 65.78
N VAL A 300 43.93 9.15 66.67
CA VAL A 300 43.87 9.22 68.16
C VAL A 300 44.46 10.49 68.63
#